data_c709e685866fa7e4ae99a1e6f78a0790
#
_entry.id   c709e685866fa7e4ae99a1e6f78a0790
#
_cell.length_a   1.000
_cell.length_b   1.000
_cell.length_c   1.000
_cell.angle_alpha   90.00
_cell.angle_beta   90.00
_cell.angle_gamma   90.00
#
_symmetry.space_group_name_H-M   'P 1'
#
loop_
_entity.id
_entity.type
_entity.pdbx_description
1 polymer ?
#
loop_
_entity_poly.entity_id
_entity_poly.type
_entity_poly.pdbx_seq_one_letter_code
_entity_poly.pdbx_strand_id
1 'polypeptide(L)'
;IKINRLEDIIGKDESIVRIMPNLPADRLKGVTAVKENKRVEPKQSKNLALLLEAFGETVKFVEERKFDAVTAISGSGPAYIFLIAELMTEVGINLGLSYDEAFKLVKHTIDGAGSLIVNSSLKPQKLRENVTSPGGTTHEALAVMMNKDNGLPKIFSAAIKAAAQRSKELSKV
;
A
#
# COMPACT_ATOMS: atom_id res chain seq x y z
N ILE A 1 1.22 13.79 -12.56
CA ILE A 1 1.31 14.23 -13.99
C ILE A 1 1.76 13.03 -14.81
N LYS A 2 1.17 12.81 -15.99
CA LYS A 2 1.53 11.72 -16.90
C LYS A 2 2.79 12.06 -17.70
N ILE A 3 3.53 11.04 -18.13
CA ILE A 3 4.75 11.21 -18.93
C ILE A 3 4.48 11.98 -20.21
N ASN A 4 3.42 11.66 -20.95
CA ASN A 4 3.09 12.38 -22.18
C ASN A 4 2.86 13.89 -21.93
N ARG A 5 2.26 14.26 -20.82
CA ARG A 5 2.09 15.69 -20.46
C ARG A 5 3.43 16.35 -20.18
N LEU A 6 4.37 15.64 -19.56
CA LEU A 6 5.72 16.14 -19.33
C LEU A 6 6.48 16.26 -20.68
N GLU A 7 6.37 15.28 -21.56
CA GLU A 7 6.96 15.31 -22.90
C GLU A 7 6.45 16.51 -23.73
N ASP A 8 5.18 16.88 -23.57
CA ASP A 8 4.60 18.06 -24.25
C ASP A 8 5.17 19.38 -23.71
N ILE A 9 5.60 19.42 -22.43
CA ILE A 9 6.10 20.63 -21.76
C ILE A 9 7.61 20.80 -21.95
N ILE A 10 8.37 19.74 -21.73
CA ILE A 10 9.84 19.82 -21.65
C ILE A 10 10.54 19.24 -22.88
N GLY A 11 9.82 18.58 -23.77
CA GLY A 11 10.35 17.99 -25.01
C GLY A 11 10.29 16.46 -25.03
N LYS A 12 10.08 15.91 -26.21
CA LYS A 12 9.95 14.45 -26.42
C LYS A 12 11.30 13.73 -26.46
N ASP A 13 12.39 14.47 -26.54
CA ASP A 13 13.75 13.93 -26.57
C ASP A 13 14.37 13.84 -25.18
N GLU A 14 13.70 14.36 -24.17
CA GLU A 14 14.16 14.34 -22.79
C GLU A 14 13.91 12.99 -22.09
N SER A 15 14.87 12.61 -21.23
CA SER A 15 14.73 11.43 -20.37
C SER A 15 13.80 11.73 -19.20
N ILE A 16 12.61 11.13 -19.21
CA ILE A 16 11.58 11.39 -18.20
C ILE A 16 11.28 10.12 -17.42
N VAL A 17 11.28 10.26 -16.09
CA VAL A 17 10.84 9.20 -15.18
C VAL A 17 9.72 9.73 -14.30
N ARG A 18 8.61 9.02 -14.31
CA ARG A 18 7.52 9.21 -13.37
C ARG A 18 7.71 8.28 -12.17
N ILE A 19 7.72 8.84 -10.98
CA ILE A 19 7.77 8.08 -9.72
C ILE A 19 6.53 8.35 -8.88
N MET A 20 6.13 7.36 -8.09
CA MET A 20 5.04 7.45 -7.13
C MET A 20 5.47 6.75 -5.84
N PRO A 21 6.12 7.46 -4.89
CA PRO A 21 6.44 6.94 -3.57
C PRO A 21 5.19 6.93 -2.67
N ASN A 22 5.31 6.32 -1.49
CA ASN A 22 4.32 6.41 -0.44
C ASN A 22 4.94 6.89 0.89
N LEU A 23 4.10 7.25 1.86
CA LEU A 23 4.51 7.85 3.13
C LEU A 23 5.58 7.07 3.90
N PRO A 24 5.57 5.72 3.98
CA PRO A 24 6.61 4.97 4.69
C PRO A 24 8.04 5.15 4.15
N ALA A 25 8.23 5.83 3.02
CA ALA A 25 9.55 6.17 2.49
C ALA A 25 10.37 7.05 3.46
N ASP A 26 9.72 7.85 4.31
CA ASP A 26 10.41 8.66 5.35
C ASP A 26 11.07 7.78 6.43
N ARG A 27 10.69 6.51 6.50
CA ARG A 27 11.24 5.48 7.39
C ARG A 27 12.03 4.42 6.63
N LEU A 28 12.41 4.66 5.39
CA LEU A 28 13.13 3.74 4.51
C LEU A 28 12.39 2.40 4.29
N LYS A 29 11.06 2.42 4.47
CA LYS A 29 10.15 1.28 4.30
C LYS A 29 9.08 1.57 3.25
N GLY A 30 9.36 2.51 2.36
CA GLY A 30 8.45 2.87 1.29
C GLY A 30 8.41 1.85 0.16
N VAL A 31 7.43 2.02 -0.71
CA VAL A 31 7.44 1.42 -2.04
C VAL A 31 7.23 2.52 -3.08
N THR A 32 8.08 2.56 -4.08
CA THR A 32 8.03 3.55 -5.16
C THR A 32 7.71 2.87 -6.48
N ALA A 33 6.59 3.23 -7.08
CA ALA A 33 6.29 2.84 -8.45
C ALA A 33 7.08 3.73 -9.43
N VAL A 34 7.66 3.12 -10.44
CA VAL A 34 8.53 3.79 -11.42
C VAL A 34 8.05 3.49 -12.84
N LYS A 35 7.95 4.53 -13.65
CA LYS A 35 7.72 4.44 -15.10
C LYS A 35 8.70 5.35 -15.83
N GLU A 36 9.48 4.76 -16.70
CA GLU A 36 10.44 5.43 -17.58
C GLU A 36 9.85 5.64 -18.97
N ASN A 37 10.17 6.75 -19.63
CA ASN A 37 9.91 6.90 -21.05
C ASN A 37 11.01 6.19 -21.88
N LYS A 38 10.87 6.19 -23.20
CA LYS A 38 11.79 5.49 -24.10
C LYS A 38 13.18 6.14 -24.23
N ARG A 39 13.35 7.35 -23.70
CA ARG A 39 14.60 8.11 -23.77
C ARG A 39 15.53 7.85 -22.57
N VAL A 40 15.00 7.23 -21.51
CA VAL A 40 15.82 6.90 -20.34
C VAL A 40 16.83 5.81 -20.71
N GLU A 41 18.10 6.15 -20.60
CA GLU A 41 19.20 5.23 -20.85
C GLU A 41 19.39 4.22 -19.71
N PRO A 42 19.95 3.02 -19.98
CA PRO A 42 20.21 2.01 -18.95
C PRO A 42 21.03 2.52 -17.77
N LYS A 43 22.00 3.40 -18.01
CA LYS A 43 22.83 4.01 -16.95
C LYS A 43 21.99 4.92 -16.05
N GLN A 44 21.12 5.74 -16.63
CA GLN A 44 20.21 6.62 -15.88
C GLN A 44 19.23 5.79 -15.04
N SER A 45 18.62 4.77 -15.64
CA SER A 45 17.72 3.83 -14.96
C SER A 45 18.39 3.14 -13.76
N LYS A 46 19.65 2.70 -13.92
CA LYS A 46 20.44 2.08 -12.85
C LYS A 46 20.72 3.06 -11.71
N ASN A 47 21.16 4.29 -12.04
CA ASN A 47 21.45 5.31 -11.05
C ASN A 47 20.20 5.70 -10.26
N LEU A 48 19.06 5.83 -10.95
CA LEU A 48 17.78 6.08 -10.28
C LEU A 48 17.39 4.93 -9.34
N ALA A 49 17.54 3.67 -9.78
CA ALA A 49 17.23 2.52 -8.94
C ALA A 49 18.04 2.55 -7.63
N LEU A 50 19.36 2.79 -7.72
CA LEU A 50 20.24 2.92 -6.54
C LEU A 50 19.78 4.05 -5.60
N LEU A 51 19.33 5.18 -6.15
CA LEU A 51 18.81 6.29 -5.36
C LEU A 51 17.51 5.91 -4.64
N LEU A 52 16.59 5.24 -5.34
CA LEU A 52 15.29 4.88 -4.79
C LEU A 52 15.35 3.74 -3.79
N GLU A 53 16.31 2.82 -3.91
CA GLU A 53 16.56 1.74 -2.93
C GLU A 53 16.86 2.29 -1.53
N ALA A 54 17.41 3.51 -1.43
CA ALA A 54 17.62 4.17 -0.14
C ALA A 54 16.30 4.50 0.60
N PHE A 55 15.16 4.54 -0.09
CA PHE A 55 13.86 4.88 0.49
C PHE A 55 12.92 3.66 0.65
N GLY A 56 13.36 2.49 0.22
CA GLY A 56 12.59 1.24 0.26
C GLY A 56 12.56 0.52 -1.09
N GLU A 57 11.51 -0.25 -1.33
CA GLU A 57 11.36 -1.07 -2.52
C GLU A 57 10.92 -0.28 -3.75
N THR A 58 11.28 -0.76 -4.94
CA THR A 58 10.85 -0.17 -6.21
C THR A 58 10.09 -1.18 -7.06
N VAL A 59 9.03 -0.71 -7.74
CA VAL A 59 8.27 -1.52 -8.70
C VAL A 59 8.21 -0.78 -10.03
N LYS A 60 8.83 -1.35 -11.07
CA LYS A 60 8.80 -0.79 -12.43
C LYS A 60 7.53 -1.20 -13.17
N PHE A 61 6.89 -0.25 -13.81
CA PHE A 61 5.70 -0.45 -14.62
C PHE A 61 5.95 -0.11 -16.09
N VAL A 62 5.49 -0.99 -16.98
CA VAL A 62 5.49 -0.73 -18.43
C VAL A 62 4.32 0.16 -18.81
N GLU A 63 3.16 -0.03 -18.18
CA GLU A 63 1.92 0.65 -18.51
C GLU A 63 1.58 1.75 -17.50
N GLU A 64 1.57 2.99 -17.97
CA GLU A 64 1.26 4.15 -17.13
C GLU A 64 -0.17 4.12 -16.57
N ARG A 65 -1.13 3.49 -17.26
CA ARG A 65 -2.52 3.34 -16.77
C ARG A 65 -2.63 2.59 -15.43
N LYS A 66 -1.59 1.84 -15.03
CA LYS A 66 -1.55 1.14 -13.74
C LYS A 66 -1.32 2.07 -12.55
N PHE A 67 -0.88 3.32 -12.79
CA PHE A 67 -0.60 4.26 -11.71
C PHE A 67 -1.84 4.67 -10.90
N ASP A 68 -3.04 4.61 -11.45
CA ASP A 68 -4.26 4.85 -10.68
C ASP A 68 -4.49 3.73 -9.65
N ALA A 69 -4.24 2.48 -10.02
CA ALA A 69 -4.26 1.35 -9.09
C ALA A 69 -3.12 1.43 -8.08
N VAL A 70 -1.92 1.84 -8.50
CA VAL A 70 -0.78 2.08 -7.59
C VAL A 70 -1.12 3.13 -6.55
N THR A 71 -1.72 4.26 -6.96
CA THR A 71 -2.16 5.32 -6.05
C THR A 71 -3.14 4.78 -5.03
N ALA A 72 -4.13 4.00 -5.46
CA ALA A 72 -5.14 3.44 -4.57
C ALA A 72 -4.57 2.37 -3.61
N ILE A 73 -3.60 1.55 -4.04
CA ILE A 73 -3.04 0.45 -3.22
C ILE A 73 -1.91 0.93 -2.31
N SER A 74 -0.92 1.64 -2.86
CA SER A 74 0.28 2.01 -2.10
C SER A 74 0.30 3.47 -1.68
N GLY A 75 -0.16 4.40 -2.52
CA GLY A 75 -0.22 5.81 -2.16
C GLY A 75 -1.20 6.08 -1.03
N SER A 76 -2.43 5.59 -1.16
CA SER A 76 -3.48 5.70 -0.14
C SER A 76 -3.41 4.60 0.93
N GLY A 77 -2.72 3.50 0.65
CA GLY A 77 -2.64 2.31 1.50
C GLY A 77 -2.29 2.56 2.96
N PRO A 78 -1.29 3.41 3.27
CA PRO A 78 -0.95 3.73 4.66
C PRO A 78 -2.14 4.22 5.49
N ALA A 79 -3.02 5.05 4.90
CA ALA A 79 -4.21 5.55 5.58
C ALA A 79 -5.20 4.44 5.96
N TYR A 80 -5.28 3.37 5.16
CA TYR A 80 -6.14 2.22 5.48
C TYR A 80 -5.62 1.46 6.71
N ILE A 81 -4.30 1.32 6.81
CA ILE A 81 -3.66 0.67 7.95
C ILE A 81 -3.80 1.53 9.21
N PHE A 82 -3.67 2.86 9.08
CA PHE A 82 -3.88 3.78 10.19
C PHE A 82 -5.31 3.72 10.71
N LEU A 83 -6.31 3.66 9.83
CA LEU A 83 -7.71 3.49 10.21
C LEU A 83 -7.95 2.15 10.92
N ILE A 84 -7.34 1.04 10.45
CA ILE A 84 -7.41 -0.25 11.14
C ILE A 84 -6.80 -0.14 12.55
N ALA A 85 -5.66 0.55 12.71
CA ALA A 85 -5.03 0.77 14.00
C ALA A 85 -5.92 1.58 14.94
N GLU A 86 -6.55 2.64 14.44
CA GLU A 86 -7.49 3.48 15.17
C GLU A 86 -8.67 2.65 15.69
N LEU A 87 -9.36 1.93 14.80
CA LEU A 87 -10.51 1.09 15.15
C LEU A 87 -10.15 -0.03 16.14
N MET A 88 -9.01 -0.70 15.96
CA MET A 88 -8.57 -1.74 16.90
C MET A 88 -8.27 -1.15 18.27
N THR A 89 -7.69 0.05 18.34
CA THR A 89 -7.40 0.74 19.60
C THR A 89 -8.70 1.11 20.31
N GLU A 90 -9.66 1.69 19.60
CA GLU A 90 -10.98 2.06 20.12
C GLU A 90 -11.73 0.85 20.69
N VAL A 91 -11.77 -0.25 19.94
CA VAL A 91 -12.41 -1.49 20.41
C VAL A 91 -11.67 -2.06 21.63
N GLY A 92 -10.33 -2.00 21.67
CA GLY A 92 -9.53 -2.40 22.83
C GLY A 92 -9.92 -1.64 24.10
N ILE A 93 -10.13 -0.33 24.00
CA ILE A 93 -10.60 0.53 25.10
C ILE A 93 -11.99 0.10 25.56
N ASN A 94 -12.91 -0.14 24.61
CA ASN A 94 -14.27 -0.58 24.92
C ASN A 94 -14.30 -1.98 25.57
N LEU A 95 -13.26 -2.79 25.40
CA LEU A 95 -13.08 -4.08 26.06
C LEU A 95 -12.34 -3.97 27.41
N GLY A 96 -12.05 -2.74 27.89
CA GLY A 96 -11.51 -2.49 29.23
C GLY A 96 -10.00 -2.22 29.29
N LEU A 97 -9.31 -2.11 28.16
CA LEU A 97 -7.90 -1.68 28.15
C LEU A 97 -7.82 -0.15 28.30
N SER A 98 -6.74 0.34 28.93
CA SER A 98 -6.39 1.76 28.83
C SER A 98 -5.96 2.09 27.38
N TYR A 99 -5.96 3.37 27.03
CA TYR A 99 -5.47 3.83 25.72
C TYR A 99 -4.03 3.36 25.46
N ASP A 100 -3.14 3.52 26.42
CA ASP A 100 -1.73 3.17 26.28
C ASP A 100 -1.52 1.66 26.07
N GLU A 101 -2.28 0.83 26.79
CA GLU A 101 -2.25 -0.63 26.61
C GLU A 101 -2.77 -1.02 25.23
N ALA A 102 -3.96 -0.54 24.85
CA ALA A 102 -4.58 -0.85 23.57
C ALA A 102 -3.67 -0.40 22.42
N PHE A 103 -3.22 0.86 22.42
CA PHE A 103 -2.38 1.40 21.35
C PHE A 103 -1.01 0.70 21.29
N LYS A 104 -0.39 0.36 22.42
CA LYS A 104 0.86 -0.40 22.45
C LYS A 104 0.69 -1.79 21.81
N LEU A 105 -0.37 -2.51 22.16
CA LEU A 105 -0.67 -3.81 21.57
C LEU A 105 -0.92 -3.71 20.06
N VAL A 106 -1.76 -2.77 19.62
CA VAL A 106 -2.12 -2.59 18.22
C VAL A 106 -0.91 -2.25 17.35
N LYS A 107 -0.11 -1.26 17.75
CA LYS A 107 1.04 -0.84 16.93
C LYS A 107 2.06 -1.96 16.75
N HIS A 108 2.34 -2.76 17.78
CA HIS A 108 3.28 -3.87 17.67
C HIS A 108 2.68 -5.07 16.93
N THR A 109 1.37 -5.27 17.00
CA THR A 109 0.67 -6.28 16.19
C THR A 109 0.78 -5.95 14.70
N ILE A 110 0.54 -4.69 14.33
CA ILE A 110 0.62 -4.24 12.92
C ILE A 110 2.06 -4.32 12.41
N ASP A 111 3.04 -3.83 13.19
CA ASP A 111 4.46 -3.88 12.80
C ASP A 111 4.93 -5.33 12.62
N GLY A 112 4.62 -6.20 13.59
CA GLY A 112 4.98 -7.62 13.51
C GLY A 112 4.31 -8.34 12.35
N ALA A 113 3.02 -8.14 12.12
CA ALA A 113 2.29 -8.72 10.99
C ALA A 113 2.82 -8.21 9.64
N GLY A 114 3.11 -6.92 9.53
CA GLY A 114 3.74 -6.33 8.35
C GLY A 114 5.12 -6.91 8.07
N SER A 115 5.94 -7.04 9.12
CA SER A 115 7.26 -7.67 9.02
C SER A 115 7.16 -9.13 8.56
N LEU A 116 6.20 -9.91 9.06
CA LEU A 116 5.97 -11.29 8.60
C LEU A 116 5.56 -11.34 7.13
N ILE A 117 4.72 -10.42 6.66
CA ILE A 117 4.33 -10.36 5.25
C ILE A 117 5.54 -10.06 4.36
N VAL A 118 6.39 -9.12 4.75
CA VAL A 118 7.55 -8.68 3.96
C VAL A 118 8.63 -9.77 3.90
N ASN A 119 8.90 -10.45 5.02
CA ASN A 119 10.01 -11.40 5.14
C ASN A 119 9.64 -12.86 4.89
N SER A 120 8.37 -13.16 4.64
CA SER A 120 7.89 -14.52 4.38
C SER A 120 7.73 -14.79 2.89
N SER A 121 8.05 -15.99 2.45
CA SER A 121 7.69 -16.50 1.13
C SER A 121 6.23 -16.96 1.01
N LEU A 122 5.51 -17.03 2.14
CA LEU A 122 4.12 -17.47 2.18
C LEU A 122 3.19 -16.36 1.70
N LYS A 123 2.13 -16.75 0.99
CA LYS A 123 1.05 -15.81 0.63
C LYS A 123 0.32 -15.31 1.89
N PRO A 124 -0.21 -14.07 1.89
CA PRO A 124 -0.96 -13.52 3.04
C PRO A 124 -2.09 -14.43 3.53
N GLN A 125 -2.77 -15.11 2.61
CA GLN A 125 -3.79 -16.11 2.97
C GLN A 125 -3.21 -17.20 3.89
N LYS A 126 -2.04 -17.75 3.55
CA LYS A 126 -1.42 -18.82 4.34
C LYS A 126 -0.92 -18.35 5.70
N LEU A 127 -0.39 -17.12 5.77
CA LEU A 127 -0.03 -16.50 7.06
C LEU A 127 -1.26 -16.37 7.96
N ARG A 128 -2.39 -15.91 7.42
CA ARG A 128 -3.66 -15.83 8.13
C ARG A 128 -4.15 -17.20 8.62
N GLU A 129 -4.12 -18.22 7.77
CA GLU A 129 -4.51 -19.58 8.12
C GLU A 129 -3.66 -20.15 9.26
N ASN A 130 -2.35 -19.89 9.26
CA ASN A 130 -1.43 -20.39 10.28
C ASN A 130 -1.72 -19.86 11.69
N VAL A 131 -2.40 -18.71 11.81
CA VAL A 131 -2.80 -18.11 13.11
C VAL A 131 -4.30 -18.31 13.40
N THR A 132 -4.98 -19.18 12.64
CA THR A 132 -6.43 -19.40 12.76
C THR A 132 -6.68 -20.88 13.12
N SER A 133 -6.79 -21.16 14.40
CA SER A 133 -7.20 -22.50 14.88
C SER A 133 -8.71 -22.68 14.76
N PRO A 134 -9.20 -23.88 14.42
CA PRO A 134 -10.64 -24.17 14.40
C PRO A 134 -11.30 -23.87 15.74
N GLY A 135 -12.39 -23.08 15.73
CA GLY A 135 -13.12 -22.69 16.94
C GLY A 135 -12.38 -21.73 17.87
N GLY A 136 -11.21 -21.21 17.44
CA GLY A 136 -10.44 -20.23 18.22
C GLY A 136 -10.97 -18.79 18.04
N THR A 137 -10.49 -17.86 18.84
CA THR A 137 -10.88 -16.44 18.82
C THR A 137 -10.63 -15.80 17.46
N THR A 138 -9.52 -16.14 16.79
CA THR A 138 -9.22 -15.67 15.44
C THR A 138 -10.24 -16.16 14.42
N HIS A 139 -10.70 -17.41 14.55
CA HIS A 139 -11.72 -17.99 13.67
C HIS A 139 -13.02 -17.19 13.75
N GLU A 140 -13.52 -16.91 14.97
CA GLU A 140 -14.75 -16.14 15.19
C GLU A 140 -14.64 -14.72 14.65
N ALA A 141 -13.54 -14.03 14.91
CA ALA A 141 -13.27 -12.69 14.38
C ALA A 141 -13.27 -12.67 12.85
N LEU A 142 -12.59 -13.64 12.22
CA LEU A 142 -12.51 -13.75 10.76
C LEU A 142 -13.87 -14.11 10.13
N ALA A 143 -14.72 -14.87 10.82
CA ALA A 143 -16.08 -15.17 10.33
C ALA A 143 -16.88 -13.88 10.14
N VAL A 144 -16.76 -12.91 11.05
CA VAL A 144 -17.37 -11.59 10.92
C VAL A 144 -16.68 -10.75 9.84
N MET A 145 -15.35 -10.64 9.91
CA MET A 145 -14.58 -9.77 9.00
C MET A 145 -14.65 -10.23 7.53
N MET A 146 -14.78 -11.51 7.27
CA MET A 146 -14.86 -12.09 5.92
C MET A 146 -16.28 -12.29 5.41
N ASN A 147 -17.29 -11.77 6.11
CA ASN A 147 -18.68 -11.86 5.66
C ASN A 147 -18.81 -11.27 4.24
N LYS A 148 -19.56 -11.99 3.36
CA LYS A 148 -19.66 -11.61 1.94
C LYS A 148 -20.50 -10.35 1.71
N ASP A 149 -21.46 -10.09 2.58
CA ASP A 149 -22.43 -9.01 2.39
C ASP A 149 -21.97 -7.68 3.01
N ASN A 150 -21.29 -7.72 4.16
CA ASN A 150 -20.91 -6.53 4.92
C ASN A 150 -19.48 -6.56 5.48
N GLY A 151 -18.69 -7.58 5.14
CA GLY A 151 -17.32 -7.74 5.61
C GLY A 151 -16.29 -6.95 4.79
N LEU A 152 -15.04 -7.06 5.24
CA LEU A 152 -13.88 -6.38 4.64
C LEU A 152 -13.73 -6.63 3.13
N PRO A 153 -13.98 -7.81 2.55
CA PRO A 153 -13.84 -8.01 1.11
C PRO A 153 -14.67 -7.01 0.29
N LYS A 154 -15.92 -6.77 0.70
CA LYS A 154 -16.80 -5.81 0.03
C LYS A 154 -16.37 -4.38 0.29
N ILE A 155 -16.03 -4.04 1.53
CA ILE A 155 -15.61 -2.70 1.94
C ILE A 155 -14.33 -2.31 1.23
N PHE A 156 -13.29 -3.15 1.27
CA PHE A 156 -12.01 -2.88 0.60
C PHE A 156 -12.15 -2.78 -0.92
N SER A 157 -12.97 -3.65 -1.53
CA SER A 157 -13.23 -3.58 -2.97
C SER A 157 -13.85 -2.23 -3.36
N ALA A 158 -14.85 -1.76 -2.61
CA ALA A 158 -15.51 -0.47 -2.86
C ALA A 158 -14.56 0.71 -2.62
N ALA A 159 -13.87 0.74 -1.48
CA ALA A 159 -12.98 1.83 -1.10
C ALA A 159 -11.79 1.99 -2.08
N ILE A 160 -11.12 0.88 -2.42
CA ILE A 160 -9.96 0.92 -3.32
C ILE A 160 -10.39 1.31 -4.75
N LYS A 161 -11.55 0.84 -5.23
CA LYS A 161 -12.09 1.27 -6.53
C LYS A 161 -12.42 2.76 -6.53
N ALA A 162 -13.00 3.30 -5.46
CA ALA A 162 -13.28 4.73 -5.34
C ALA A 162 -11.99 5.57 -5.37
N ALA A 163 -10.95 5.14 -4.66
CA ALA A 163 -9.64 5.79 -4.67
C ALA A 163 -8.99 5.75 -6.08
N ALA A 164 -9.03 4.61 -6.77
CA ALA A 164 -8.50 4.48 -8.13
C ALA A 164 -9.29 5.36 -9.13
N GLN A 165 -10.61 5.41 -9.01
CA GLN A 165 -11.44 6.28 -9.83
C GLN A 165 -11.12 7.76 -9.59
N ARG A 166 -10.96 8.18 -8.33
CA ARG A 166 -10.58 9.56 -7.99
C ARG A 166 -9.19 9.91 -8.54
N SER A 167 -8.22 9.01 -8.44
CA SER A 167 -6.90 9.19 -9.06
C SER A 167 -6.99 9.43 -10.56
N LYS A 168 -7.82 8.65 -11.27
CA LYS A 168 -8.07 8.80 -12.70
C LYS A 168 -8.68 10.16 -13.04
N GLU A 169 -9.60 10.66 -12.23
CA GLU A 169 -10.20 11.99 -12.41
C GLU A 169 -9.17 13.11 -12.26
N LEU A 170 -8.39 13.05 -11.17
CA LEU A 170 -7.31 14.03 -10.92
C LEU A 170 -6.22 14.02 -12.01
N SER A 171 -6.02 12.89 -12.69
CA SER A 171 -5.04 12.77 -13.76
C SER A 171 -5.48 13.37 -15.11
N LYS A 172 -6.74 13.83 -15.23
CA LYS A 172 -7.28 14.49 -16.44
C LYS A 172 -7.11 16.00 -16.41
N VAL A 173 -6.81 16.56 -15.26
CA VAL A 173 -6.49 17.97 -15.05
C VAL A 173 -4.99 18.19 -15.24
#